data_c482f416b323397a510fa859efed9cbc
#
_entry.id   c482f416b323397a510fa859efed9cbc
#
_cell.length_a   1.000
_cell.length_b   1.000
_cell.length_c   1.000
_cell.angle_alpha   90.00
_cell.angle_beta   90.00
_cell.angle_gamma   90.00
#
_symmetry.space_group_name_H-M   'P 1'
#
loop_
_entity.id
_entity.type
_entity.pdbx_description
1 polymer ?
#
loop_
_entity_poly.entity_id
_entity_poly.type
_entity_poly.pdbx_seq_one_letter_code
_entity_poly.pdbx_strand_id
1 'polypeptide(L)'
;MAALSASYAAPAAAAHKTAAGGAIDRVAGHPNFSGVWSVMNTANWDIEPHLAGAALELRAGPVVPVPAKAIVALGAVGSVPAGMGVVEGGKIPYTPEALAKKQDNQQHYLDRDPEVKCDLPGVPRANYMSLPFQIVQSAKTMLFSYEYDGAVRDILFNDPGPAPIDSWMGQSVGKWEGDTLVVTVTGQNDSTWFDRAGNFHSGDMKVVERWTLMNENTIHYEAEITDPATFTRPWKMSMLIYRRLGDDARLQQFKCVEFVEELMYGDLRKEPLK
;
A
#
# COMPACT_ATOMS: atom_id res chain seq x y z
N MET A 1 -26.43 -27.05 53.27
CA MET A 1 -26.12 -26.32 51.98
C MET A 1 -24.63 -26.34 51.82
N ALA A 2 -24.12 -27.19 50.92
CA ALA A 2 -22.67 -27.28 50.64
C ALA A 2 -22.38 -26.49 49.36
N ALA A 3 -21.52 -25.47 49.45
CA ALA A 3 -21.07 -24.68 48.32
C ALA A 3 -19.97 -25.41 47.57
N LEU A 4 -20.23 -25.78 46.32
CA LEU A 4 -19.20 -26.25 45.39
C LEU A 4 -18.43 -25.06 44.85
N SER A 5 -17.18 -24.92 45.21
CA SER A 5 -16.21 -24.00 44.58
C SER A 5 -15.59 -24.68 43.36
N ALA A 6 -15.99 -24.24 42.16
CA ALA A 6 -15.33 -24.66 40.93
C ALA A 6 -14.05 -23.82 40.72
N SER A 7 -12.88 -24.50 40.79
CA SER A 7 -11.61 -23.89 40.42
C SER A 7 -11.44 -23.87 38.91
N TYR A 8 -11.47 -22.69 38.31
CA TYR A 8 -11.07 -22.49 36.93
C TYR A 8 -9.53 -22.48 36.85
N ALA A 9 -8.96 -23.53 36.28
CA ALA A 9 -7.55 -23.50 35.87
C ALA A 9 -7.44 -22.68 34.57
N ALA A 10 -6.67 -21.59 34.62
CA ALA A 10 -6.34 -20.83 33.44
C ALA A 10 -5.47 -21.68 32.48
N PRO A 11 -5.70 -21.66 31.16
CA PRO A 11 -4.85 -22.36 30.23
C PRO A 11 -3.44 -21.79 30.28
N ALA A 12 -2.43 -22.67 30.39
CA ALA A 12 -1.03 -22.31 30.34
C ALA A 12 -0.75 -21.59 29.00
N ALA A 13 -0.24 -20.36 29.08
CA ALA A 13 0.23 -19.63 27.93
C ALA A 13 1.32 -20.46 27.23
N ALA A 14 1.07 -20.84 25.99
CA ALA A 14 2.08 -21.47 25.15
C ALA A 14 3.25 -20.48 25.01
N ALA A 15 4.41 -20.86 25.51
CA ALA A 15 5.62 -20.08 25.33
C ALA A 15 5.92 -19.99 23.82
N HIS A 16 5.68 -18.84 23.24
CA HIS A 16 6.22 -18.54 21.92
C HIS A 16 7.74 -18.66 22.00
N LYS A 17 8.28 -19.70 21.37
CA LYS A 17 9.71 -19.74 21.07
C LYS A 17 10.01 -18.49 20.23
N THR A 18 10.73 -17.53 20.81
CA THR A 18 11.41 -16.51 20.03
C THR A 18 12.35 -17.25 19.09
N ALA A 19 12.01 -17.29 17.79
CA ALA A 19 12.90 -17.82 16.78
C ALA A 19 14.16 -16.95 16.82
N ALA A 20 15.27 -17.54 17.21
CA ALA A 20 16.59 -16.97 16.95
C ALA A 20 16.64 -16.76 15.44
N GLY A 21 16.98 -15.54 14.98
CA GLY A 21 17.00 -15.18 13.57
C GLY A 21 17.77 -16.22 12.76
N GLY A 22 17.02 -17.04 12.00
CA GLY A 22 17.59 -18.03 11.09
C GLY A 22 18.35 -17.30 9.98
N ALA A 23 19.32 -17.96 9.38
CA ALA A 23 20.00 -17.45 8.21
C ALA A 23 18.96 -17.24 7.10
N ILE A 24 18.99 -16.07 6.44
CA ILE A 24 18.11 -15.75 5.30
C ILE A 24 18.31 -16.82 4.22
N ASP A 25 17.23 -17.49 3.83
CA ASP A 25 17.24 -18.46 2.73
C ASP A 25 17.63 -17.77 1.41
N ARG A 26 18.22 -18.52 0.48
CA ARG A 26 18.79 -17.96 -0.75
C ARG A 26 18.35 -18.73 -1.99
N VAL A 27 18.07 -18.01 -3.06
CA VAL A 27 17.80 -18.52 -4.39
C VAL A 27 18.88 -18.01 -5.35
N ALA A 28 19.63 -18.91 -5.97
CA ALA A 28 20.74 -18.59 -6.88
C ALA A 28 21.77 -17.59 -6.28
N GLY A 29 22.03 -17.71 -4.99
CA GLY A 29 22.99 -16.86 -4.27
C GLY A 29 22.45 -15.54 -3.73
N HIS A 30 21.21 -15.17 -4.04
CA HIS A 30 20.54 -13.96 -3.56
C HIS A 30 19.49 -14.27 -2.48
N PRO A 31 19.16 -13.34 -1.59
CA PRO A 31 18.12 -13.52 -0.60
C PRO A 31 16.80 -13.97 -1.22
N ASN A 32 16.10 -14.90 -0.57
CA ASN A 32 14.81 -15.42 -1.06
C ASN A 32 13.64 -14.57 -0.56
N PHE A 33 13.09 -13.78 -1.46
CA PHE A 33 11.91 -12.95 -1.22
C PHE A 33 10.59 -13.69 -1.39
N SER A 34 10.58 -14.95 -1.86
CA SER A 34 9.34 -15.70 -2.10
C SER A 34 8.48 -15.75 -0.84
N GLY A 35 7.20 -15.47 -0.98
CA GLY A 35 6.24 -15.47 0.11
C GLY A 35 5.11 -14.48 -0.10
N VAL A 36 4.18 -14.45 0.85
CA VAL A 36 3.08 -13.50 0.88
C VAL A 36 3.43 -12.38 1.87
N TRP A 37 3.27 -11.15 1.42
CA TRP A 37 3.73 -9.96 2.11
C TRP A 37 2.62 -8.92 2.26
N SER A 38 2.68 -8.11 3.31
CA SER A 38 1.78 -6.99 3.52
C SER A 38 2.43 -5.90 4.37
N VAL A 39 1.97 -4.68 4.23
CA VAL A 39 2.34 -3.56 5.10
C VAL A 39 1.43 -3.48 6.31
N MET A 40 1.92 -2.80 7.37
CA MET A 40 1.15 -2.48 8.57
C MET A 40 1.24 -0.97 8.84
N ASN A 41 0.88 -0.18 7.83
CA ASN A 41 0.89 1.28 7.91
C ASN A 41 -0.35 1.86 7.21
N THR A 42 -0.45 3.17 7.18
CA THR A 42 -1.58 3.90 6.60
C THR A 42 -1.22 4.61 5.29
N ALA A 43 -0.13 4.18 4.63
CA ALA A 43 0.40 4.85 3.44
C ALA A 43 -0.60 4.89 2.27
N ASN A 44 -1.49 3.90 2.13
CA ASN A 44 -2.53 3.95 1.11
C ASN A 44 -3.56 5.07 1.36
N TRP A 45 -3.70 5.53 2.61
CA TRP A 45 -4.54 6.68 2.94
C TRP A 45 -3.84 8.00 2.67
N ASP A 46 -2.61 8.14 3.19
CA ASP A 46 -1.73 9.28 2.96
C ASP A 46 -0.29 8.86 3.27
N ILE A 47 0.61 9.08 2.32
CA ILE A 47 2.04 8.79 2.52
C ILE A 47 2.75 9.87 3.34
N GLU A 48 2.16 11.06 3.48
CA GLU A 48 2.65 12.09 4.41
C GLU A 48 2.11 11.87 5.82
N PRO A 49 2.74 12.41 6.88
CA PRO A 49 2.19 12.38 8.23
C PRO A 49 0.84 13.08 8.31
N HIS A 50 -0.16 12.41 8.89
CA HIS A 50 -1.52 12.93 8.97
C HIS A 50 -2.24 12.51 10.24
N LEU A 51 -3.20 13.34 10.65
CA LEU A 51 -4.09 13.04 11.75
C LEU A 51 -5.25 12.14 11.25
N ALA A 52 -5.88 11.44 12.19
CA ALA A 52 -7.13 10.79 11.89
C ALA A 52 -8.18 11.83 11.49
N GLY A 53 -8.96 11.50 10.49
CA GLY A 53 -9.95 12.41 9.92
C GLY A 53 -11.20 11.70 9.41
N ALA A 54 -12.16 12.49 8.96
CA ALA A 54 -13.33 12.00 8.24
C ALA A 54 -12.96 11.73 6.78
N ALA A 55 -13.42 10.62 6.25
CA ALA A 55 -13.40 10.34 4.83
C ALA A 55 -14.80 10.57 4.24
N LEU A 56 -15.66 9.56 4.28
CA LEU A 56 -17.06 9.68 3.89
C LEU A 56 -17.92 10.00 5.11
N GLU A 57 -18.39 11.23 5.23
CA GLU A 57 -19.30 11.61 6.31
C GLU A 57 -20.73 11.19 6.01
N LEU A 58 -21.30 10.36 6.91
CA LEU A 58 -22.66 9.89 6.82
C LEU A 58 -23.58 10.70 7.75
N ARG A 59 -24.82 10.92 7.31
CA ARG A 59 -25.90 11.45 8.17
C ARG A 59 -26.35 10.41 9.19
N ALA A 60 -26.99 10.85 10.26
CA ALA A 60 -27.64 9.95 11.21
C ALA A 60 -28.66 9.07 10.51
N GLY A 61 -28.67 7.78 10.81
CA GLY A 61 -29.51 6.78 10.16
C GLY A 61 -29.11 5.35 10.52
N PRO A 62 -29.38 4.37 9.64
CA PRO A 62 -29.11 2.97 9.95
C PRO A 62 -27.66 2.63 10.24
N VAL A 63 -26.72 3.33 9.60
CA VAL A 63 -25.27 3.12 9.78
C VAL A 63 -24.73 3.97 10.93
N VAL A 64 -25.25 5.18 11.09
CA VAL A 64 -24.91 6.11 12.17
C VAL A 64 -26.18 6.41 12.98
N PRO A 65 -26.53 5.55 13.93
CA PRO A 65 -27.84 5.60 14.61
C PRO A 65 -28.02 6.79 15.54
N VAL A 66 -26.92 7.44 15.98
CA VAL A 66 -26.95 8.60 16.86
C VAL A 66 -25.99 9.68 16.36
N PRO A 67 -26.31 10.96 16.52
CA PRO A 67 -25.35 12.02 16.24
C PRO A 67 -24.07 11.81 17.06
N ALA A 68 -22.95 11.66 16.39
CA ALA A 68 -21.64 11.50 17.01
C ALA A 68 -20.67 12.51 16.40
N LYS A 69 -19.53 12.75 17.07
CA LYS A 69 -18.45 13.51 16.45
C LYS A 69 -18.02 12.77 15.17
N ALA A 70 -17.67 13.51 14.13
CA ALA A 70 -17.38 12.96 12.80
C ALA A 70 -16.46 11.74 12.85
N ILE A 71 -15.33 11.83 13.57
CA ILE A 71 -14.36 10.73 13.68
C ILE A 71 -14.90 9.47 14.39
N VAL A 72 -15.90 9.61 15.25
CA VAL A 72 -16.54 8.48 15.97
C VAL A 72 -17.67 7.90 15.16
N ALA A 73 -18.37 8.74 14.39
CA ALA A 73 -19.51 8.33 13.57
C ALA A 73 -19.10 7.49 12.37
N LEU A 74 -17.86 7.63 11.91
CA LEU A 74 -17.44 7.12 10.61
C LEU A 74 -17.02 5.65 10.61
N GLY A 75 -16.72 5.07 11.76
CA GLY A 75 -16.35 3.65 11.82
C GLY A 75 -15.38 3.24 10.71
N ALA A 76 -15.50 2.01 10.25
CA ALA A 76 -14.63 1.47 9.19
C ALA A 76 -14.89 2.03 7.78
N VAL A 77 -16.06 2.65 7.54
CA VAL A 77 -16.44 3.10 6.19
C VAL A 77 -15.97 4.51 5.89
N GLY A 78 -15.85 5.33 6.89
CA GLY A 78 -15.69 6.75 6.67
C GLY A 78 -14.57 7.42 7.44
N SER A 79 -13.59 6.69 7.98
CA SER A 79 -12.47 7.30 8.73
C SER A 79 -11.14 7.08 8.02
N VAL A 80 -10.34 8.13 7.97
CA VAL A 80 -8.92 8.05 7.63
C VAL A 80 -8.17 7.81 8.94
N PRO A 81 -7.48 6.68 9.12
CA PRO A 81 -6.68 6.45 10.32
C PRO A 81 -5.50 7.41 10.37
N ALA A 82 -5.04 7.79 11.58
CA ALA A 82 -3.84 8.58 11.72
C ALA A 82 -2.61 7.83 11.24
N GLY A 83 -1.63 8.53 10.68
CA GLY A 83 -0.39 7.95 10.19
C GLY A 83 0.85 8.81 10.45
N MET A 84 1.96 8.14 10.71
CA MET A 84 3.26 8.79 10.86
C MET A 84 3.84 9.25 9.51
N GLY A 85 3.25 8.77 8.41
CA GLY A 85 3.80 8.93 7.07
C GLY A 85 5.00 8.02 6.79
N VAL A 86 5.37 7.96 5.54
CA VAL A 86 6.50 7.15 5.03
C VAL A 86 7.47 7.97 4.20
N VAL A 87 7.17 9.25 3.96
CA VAL A 87 8.01 10.19 3.20
C VAL A 87 9.15 10.70 4.08
N GLU A 88 10.37 10.62 3.59
CA GLU A 88 11.53 11.19 4.28
C GLU A 88 11.39 12.71 4.41
N GLY A 89 11.55 13.22 5.64
CA GLY A 89 11.33 14.64 5.94
C GLY A 89 9.86 15.04 6.02
N GLY A 90 8.93 14.09 5.86
CA GLY A 90 7.51 14.26 6.13
C GLY A 90 6.71 15.03 5.08
N LYS A 91 7.35 15.53 4.01
CA LYS A 91 6.65 16.29 2.95
C LYS A 91 7.19 16.01 1.56
N ILE A 92 6.27 15.91 0.62
CA ILE A 92 6.57 15.78 -0.80
C ILE A 92 6.88 17.17 -1.38
N PRO A 93 7.99 17.34 -2.11
CA PRO A 93 8.43 18.64 -2.62
C PRO A 93 7.73 19.03 -3.93
N TYR A 94 6.42 19.21 -3.91
CA TYR A 94 5.63 19.64 -5.06
C TYR A 94 6.08 20.98 -5.65
N THR A 95 5.91 21.17 -6.97
CA THR A 95 5.83 22.51 -7.54
C THR A 95 4.54 23.21 -7.07
N PRO A 96 4.44 24.55 -7.10
CA PRO A 96 3.22 25.26 -6.67
C PRO A 96 1.97 24.80 -7.43
N GLU A 97 2.09 24.58 -8.73
CA GLU A 97 1.00 24.14 -9.60
C GLU A 97 0.57 22.71 -9.27
N ALA A 98 1.53 21.82 -9.07
CA ALA A 98 1.25 20.43 -8.70
C ALA A 98 0.64 20.33 -7.30
N LEU A 99 1.05 21.18 -6.34
CA LEU A 99 0.46 21.22 -5.02
C LEU A 99 -1.03 21.63 -5.08
N ALA A 100 -1.38 22.59 -5.92
CA ALA A 100 -2.78 22.99 -6.12
C ALA A 100 -3.62 21.81 -6.70
N LYS A 101 -3.07 21.10 -7.69
CA LYS A 101 -3.71 19.89 -8.24
C LYS A 101 -3.87 18.79 -7.18
N LYS A 102 -2.84 18.55 -6.35
CA LYS A 102 -2.93 17.58 -5.24
C LYS A 102 -4.05 17.92 -4.26
N GLN A 103 -4.20 19.20 -3.90
CA GLN A 103 -5.26 19.66 -3.01
C GLN A 103 -6.65 19.49 -3.61
N ASP A 104 -6.80 19.76 -4.90
CA ASP A 104 -8.06 19.53 -5.63
C ASP A 104 -8.37 18.03 -5.72
N ASN A 105 -7.39 17.19 -6.03
CA ASN A 105 -7.54 15.73 -6.00
C ASN A 105 -8.02 15.23 -4.62
N GLN A 106 -7.41 15.73 -3.55
CA GLN A 106 -7.75 15.34 -2.18
C GLN A 106 -9.22 15.63 -1.82
N GLN A 107 -9.74 16.75 -2.32
CA GLN A 107 -11.15 17.11 -2.10
C GLN A 107 -12.12 16.22 -2.88
N HIS A 108 -11.64 15.59 -3.95
CA HIS A 108 -12.44 14.79 -4.88
C HIS A 108 -11.97 13.31 -4.96
N TYR A 109 -11.31 12.81 -3.91
CA TYR A 109 -10.72 11.46 -3.99
C TYR A 109 -11.78 10.36 -4.17
N LEU A 110 -12.99 10.54 -3.64
CA LEU A 110 -14.07 9.56 -3.73
C LEU A 110 -14.63 9.33 -5.13
N ASP A 111 -14.35 10.25 -6.06
CA ASP A 111 -14.77 10.17 -7.47
C ASP A 111 -13.58 10.18 -8.44
N ARG A 112 -12.37 10.51 -7.98
CA ARG A 112 -11.21 10.65 -8.86
C ARG A 112 -10.08 9.66 -8.59
N ASP A 113 -9.94 9.13 -7.36
CA ASP A 113 -8.88 8.19 -7.05
C ASP A 113 -9.00 6.96 -7.96
N PRO A 114 -7.92 6.56 -8.67
CA PRO A 114 -7.90 5.33 -9.48
C PRO A 114 -8.35 4.10 -8.72
N GLU A 115 -8.06 4.02 -7.41
CA GLU A 115 -8.51 2.91 -6.55
C GLU A 115 -10.05 2.81 -6.50
N VAL A 116 -10.77 3.92 -6.41
CA VAL A 116 -12.25 3.88 -6.36
C VAL A 116 -12.86 3.51 -7.72
N LYS A 117 -12.10 3.68 -8.80
CA LYS A 117 -12.48 3.28 -10.16
C LYS A 117 -12.04 1.87 -10.52
N CYS A 118 -11.43 1.16 -9.57
CA CYS A 118 -10.87 -0.17 -9.81
C CYS A 118 -9.73 -0.20 -10.84
N ASP A 119 -9.07 0.91 -11.05
CA ASP A 119 -7.87 0.97 -11.87
C ASP A 119 -6.67 0.36 -11.12
N LEU A 120 -5.67 -0.12 -11.84
CA LEU A 120 -4.47 -0.66 -11.23
C LEU A 120 -3.69 0.45 -10.50
N PRO A 121 -3.12 0.16 -9.32
CA PRO A 121 -2.60 1.20 -8.42
C PRO A 121 -1.28 1.82 -8.86
N GLY A 122 -0.57 1.21 -9.81
CA GLY A 122 0.78 1.63 -10.17
C GLY A 122 1.84 1.32 -9.10
N VAL A 123 3.09 1.66 -9.39
CA VAL A 123 4.23 1.52 -8.48
C VAL A 123 4.67 2.92 -8.05
N PRO A 124 4.84 3.20 -6.76
CA PRO A 124 5.00 2.24 -5.66
C PRO A 124 3.72 1.84 -4.92
N ARG A 125 2.54 2.43 -5.20
CA ARG A 125 1.30 2.24 -4.43
C ARG A 125 0.90 0.77 -4.29
N ALA A 126 1.08 -0.04 -5.33
CA ALA A 126 0.78 -1.47 -5.28
C ALA A 126 1.43 -2.18 -4.08
N ASN A 127 2.62 -1.75 -3.66
CA ASN A 127 3.39 -2.40 -2.60
C ASN A 127 2.85 -2.11 -1.18
N TYR A 128 2.00 -1.07 -1.03
CA TYR A 128 1.44 -0.69 0.27
C TYR A 128 -0.08 -0.51 0.27
N MET A 129 -0.76 -1.09 -0.71
CA MET A 129 -2.21 -1.29 -0.62
C MET A 129 -2.57 -2.05 0.66
N SER A 130 -3.80 -1.92 1.12
CA SER A 130 -4.30 -2.64 2.31
C SER A 130 -4.40 -4.16 2.13
N LEU A 131 -4.27 -4.64 0.90
CA LEU A 131 -4.29 -6.05 0.53
C LEU A 131 -2.88 -6.62 0.36
N PRO A 132 -2.66 -7.92 0.57
CA PRO A 132 -1.35 -8.53 0.45
C PRO A 132 -0.90 -8.67 -1.01
N PHE A 133 0.38 -8.93 -1.18
CA PHE A 133 0.97 -9.36 -2.44
C PHE A 133 1.88 -10.55 -2.24
N GLN A 134 2.11 -11.31 -3.29
CA GLN A 134 2.98 -12.48 -3.31
C GLN A 134 4.18 -12.23 -4.21
N ILE A 135 5.36 -12.57 -3.72
CA ILE A 135 6.59 -12.63 -4.53
C ILE A 135 6.87 -14.09 -4.82
N VAL A 136 7.12 -14.41 -6.07
CA VAL A 136 7.61 -15.70 -6.55
C VAL A 136 8.96 -15.46 -7.20
N GLN A 137 10.01 -16.03 -6.62
CA GLN A 137 11.38 -15.87 -7.08
C GLN A 137 11.95 -17.18 -7.57
N SER A 138 12.59 -17.13 -8.73
CA SER A 138 13.42 -18.21 -9.27
C SER A 138 14.85 -17.73 -9.49
N ALA A 139 15.70 -18.59 -10.03
CA ALA A 139 17.07 -18.21 -10.38
C ALA A 139 17.16 -17.14 -11.48
N LYS A 140 16.12 -16.96 -12.30
CA LYS A 140 16.14 -16.09 -13.48
C LYS A 140 15.00 -15.10 -13.57
N THR A 141 13.93 -15.30 -12.78
CA THR A 141 12.70 -14.51 -12.87
C THR A 141 12.20 -14.17 -11.48
N MET A 142 11.56 -13.04 -11.33
CA MET A 142 10.85 -12.65 -10.15
C MET A 142 9.53 -12.02 -10.54
N LEU A 143 8.43 -12.56 -9.99
CA LEU A 143 7.07 -12.13 -10.25
C LEU A 143 6.45 -11.61 -8.95
N PHE A 144 5.82 -10.46 -9.03
CA PHE A 144 4.94 -9.93 -7.98
C PHE A 144 3.49 -10.09 -8.44
N SER A 145 2.67 -10.73 -7.62
CA SER A 145 1.22 -10.85 -7.83
C SER A 145 0.52 -10.15 -6.68
N TYR A 146 -0.34 -9.20 -6.98
CA TYR A 146 -1.06 -8.41 -5.99
C TYR A 146 -2.49 -8.92 -5.86
N GLU A 147 -3.00 -8.98 -4.64
CA GLU A 147 -4.40 -9.37 -4.40
C GLU A 147 -5.35 -8.32 -4.97
N TYR A 148 -4.96 -7.03 -4.91
CA TYR A 148 -5.76 -5.95 -5.49
C TYR A 148 -5.85 -6.11 -7.00
N ASP A 149 -7.07 -6.36 -7.47
CA ASP A 149 -7.48 -6.48 -8.87
C ASP A 149 -6.63 -7.44 -9.73
N GLY A 150 -5.91 -8.38 -9.09
CA GLY A 150 -5.06 -9.35 -9.77
C GLY A 150 -3.89 -8.73 -10.51
N ALA A 151 -3.42 -7.56 -10.10
CA ALA A 151 -2.27 -6.92 -10.72
C ALA A 151 -1.04 -7.82 -10.67
N VAL A 152 -0.28 -7.81 -11.75
CA VAL A 152 0.94 -8.62 -11.90
C VAL A 152 2.08 -7.71 -12.34
N ARG A 153 3.30 -8.01 -11.85
CA ARG A 153 4.50 -7.26 -12.15
C ARG A 153 5.67 -8.22 -12.32
N ASP A 154 6.23 -8.29 -13.52
CA ASP A 154 7.47 -8.97 -13.80
C ASP A 154 8.67 -8.07 -13.51
N ILE A 155 9.69 -8.62 -12.86
CA ILE A 155 10.98 -7.97 -12.70
C ILE A 155 11.94 -8.50 -13.75
N LEU A 156 12.28 -7.65 -14.70
CA LEU A 156 13.16 -7.98 -15.83
C LEU A 156 14.62 -7.81 -15.40
N PHE A 157 15.37 -8.89 -15.32
CA PHE A 157 16.81 -8.85 -15.00
C PHE A 157 17.71 -8.60 -16.22
N ASN A 158 17.12 -8.58 -17.42
CA ASN A 158 17.78 -8.10 -18.63
C ASN A 158 17.08 -6.81 -19.05
N ASP A 159 17.80 -5.70 -19.11
CA ASP A 159 17.22 -4.43 -19.53
C ASP A 159 16.81 -4.48 -21.01
N PRO A 160 15.52 -4.41 -21.33
CA PRO A 160 15.03 -4.43 -22.71
C PRO A 160 15.10 -3.06 -23.40
N GLY A 161 15.61 -2.03 -22.70
CA GLY A 161 15.50 -0.64 -23.12
C GLY A 161 14.19 0.02 -22.67
N PRO A 162 13.85 1.18 -23.22
CA PRO A 162 12.64 1.92 -22.85
C PRO A 162 11.36 1.09 -23.04
N ALA A 163 10.38 1.29 -22.19
CA ALA A 163 9.07 0.66 -22.34
C ALA A 163 8.46 1.03 -23.69
N PRO A 164 7.90 0.08 -24.45
CA PRO A 164 7.34 0.35 -25.76
C PRO A 164 6.05 1.17 -25.70
N ILE A 165 5.38 1.15 -24.57
CA ILE A 165 4.14 1.89 -24.27
C ILE A 165 4.03 2.07 -22.76
N ASP A 166 3.45 3.19 -22.34
CA ASP A 166 3.12 3.42 -20.94
C ASP A 166 1.98 2.50 -20.49
N SER A 167 2.07 2.05 -19.24
CA SER A 167 1.06 1.17 -18.64
C SER A 167 0.81 1.55 -17.18
N TRP A 168 -0.24 0.98 -16.57
CA TRP A 168 -0.56 1.23 -15.17
C TRP A 168 0.59 0.86 -14.22
N MET A 169 1.24 -0.28 -14.45
CA MET A 169 2.29 -0.81 -13.55
C MET A 169 3.71 -0.46 -14.03
N GLY A 170 3.85 0.13 -15.21
CA GLY A 170 5.13 0.45 -15.81
C GLY A 170 5.97 -0.77 -16.16
N GLN A 171 7.20 -0.52 -16.60
CA GLN A 171 8.22 -1.52 -16.84
C GLN A 171 9.20 -1.55 -15.68
N SER A 172 9.43 -2.73 -15.10
CA SER A 172 10.28 -2.94 -13.94
C SER A 172 11.56 -3.67 -14.33
N VAL A 173 12.70 -2.99 -14.25
CA VAL A 173 14.02 -3.57 -14.54
C VAL A 173 14.78 -3.72 -13.24
N GLY A 174 15.14 -4.95 -12.89
CA GLY A 174 15.78 -5.34 -11.65
C GLY A 174 17.27 -5.63 -11.81
N LYS A 175 18.03 -5.30 -10.79
CA LYS A 175 19.43 -5.73 -10.61
C LYS A 175 19.71 -6.02 -9.14
N TRP A 176 20.69 -6.86 -8.90
CA TRP A 176 21.17 -7.11 -7.54
C TRP A 176 22.35 -6.20 -7.21
N GLU A 177 22.30 -5.55 -6.06
CA GLU A 177 23.40 -4.83 -5.44
C GLU A 177 23.71 -5.50 -4.09
N GLY A 178 24.61 -6.51 -4.11
CA GLY A 178 24.81 -7.39 -2.98
C GLY A 178 23.53 -8.16 -2.64
N ASP A 179 23.02 -7.98 -1.45
CA ASP A 179 21.78 -8.62 -0.95
C ASP A 179 20.52 -7.75 -1.13
N THR A 180 20.66 -6.58 -1.75
CA THR A 180 19.55 -5.69 -2.06
C THR A 180 19.12 -5.86 -3.52
N LEU A 181 17.83 -6.11 -3.73
CA LEU A 181 17.21 -6.02 -5.05
C LEU A 181 16.90 -4.54 -5.33
N VAL A 182 17.45 -4.01 -6.41
CA VAL A 182 17.17 -2.66 -6.89
C VAL A 182 16.31 -2.77 -8.14
N VAL A 183 15.16 -2.11 -8.16
CA VAL A 183 14.24 -2.12 -9.30
C VAL A 183 14.01 -0.70 -9.78
N THR A 184 14.29 -0.46 -11.05
CA THR A 184 13.94 0.79 -11.73
C THR A 184 12.62 0.61 -12.46
N VAL A 185 11.67 1.50 -12.19
CA VAL A 185 10.34 1.51 -12.84
C VAL A 185 10.19 2.77 -13.66
N THR A 186 9.81 2.60 -14.91
CA THR A 186 9.55 3.67 -15.88
C THR A 186 8.35 3.29 -16.74
N GLY A 187 7.85 4.22 -17.57
CA GLY A 187 6.72 3.95 -18.48
C GLY A 187 5.42 3.67 -17.73
N GLN A 188 5.19 4.32 -16.60
CA GLN A 188 3.88 4.38 -15.98
C GLN A 188 3.07 5.50 -16.61
N ASN A 189 1.78 5.27 -16.84
CA ASN A 189 0.88 6.34 -17.25
C ASN A 189 0.65 7.32 -16.07
N ASP A 190 0.12 8.50 -16.35
CA ASP A 190 -0.12 9.57 -15.38
C ASP A 190 -1.46 9.43 -14.62
N SER A 191 -2.13 8.29 -14.77
CA SER A 191 -3.45 8.05 -14.20
C SER A 191 -3.40 7.42 -12.81
N THR A 192 -2.23 6.99 -12.33
CA THR A 192 -2.06 6.42 -10.99
C THR A 192 -1.75 7.50 -9.94
N TRP A 193 -2.12 7.21 -8.70
CA TRP A 193 -1.84 8.06 -7.54
C TRP A 193 -0.98 7.31 -6.52
N PHE A 194 -0.30 8.06 -5.63
CA PHE A 194 0.45 7.44 -4.54
C PHE A 194 -0.46 6.98 -3.39
N ASP A 195 -1.62 7.64 -3.19
CA ASP A 195 -2.52 7.39 -2.06
C ASP A 195 -3.89 8.04 -2.27
N ARG A 196 -4.77 7.88 -1.28
CA ARG A 196 -6.11 8.49 -1.27
C ARG A 196 -6.11 9.99 -0.91
N ALA A 197 -4.96 10.54 -0.47
CA ALA A 197 -4.82 11.98 -0.18
C ALA A 197 -4.60 12.82 -1.44
N GLY A 198 -4.69 12.22 -2.63
CA GLY A 198 -4.57 12.90 -3.91
C GLY A 198 -3.14 13.13 -4.36
N ASN A 199 -2.16 12.49 -3.70
CA ASN A 199 -0.76 12.54 -4.11
C ASN A 199 -0.60 11.83 -5.45
N PHE A 200 -0.08 12.52 -6.45
CA PHE A 200 -0.04 12.08 -7.86
C PHE A 200 1.34 12.32 -8.48
N HIS A 201 1.52 11.88 -9.70
CA HIS A 201 2.72 12.05 -10.51
C HIS A 201 2.35 12.32 -11.98
N SER A 202 3.35 12.63 -12.81
CA SER A 202 3.22 12.69 -14.26
C SER A 202 3.66 11.37 -14.93
N GLY A 203 3.46 11.26 -16.25
CA GLY A 203 3.97 10.13 -17.03
C GLY A 203 5.51 10.07 -17.12
N ASP A 204 6.21 11.16 -16.78
CA ASP A 204 7.69 11.21 -16.77
C ASP A 204 8.29 10.63 -15.47
N MET A 205 7.44 10.12 -14.56
CA MET A 205 7.90 9.58 -13.30
C MET A 205 8.83 8.39 -13.49
N LYS A 206 9.96 8.45 -12.76
CA LYS A 206 10.86 7.32 -12.54
C LYS A 206 10.88 6.96 -11.05
N VAL A 207 10.72 5.68 -10.76
CA VAL A 207 10.87 5.15 -9.41
C VAL A 207 12.09 4.23 -9.35
N VAL A 208 12.92 4.40 -8.33
CA VAL A 208 14.01 3.46 -8.02
C VAL A 208 13.73 2.85 -6.66
N GLU A 209 13.36 1.59 -6.66
CA GLU A 209 13.04 0.84 -5.45
C GLU A 209 14.25 0.05 -4.95
N ARG A 210 14.36 -0.09 -3.64
CA ARG A 210 15.35 -0.93 -2.96
C ARG A 210 14.63 -1.86 -1.99
N TRP A 211 14.84 -3.14 -2.17
CA TRP A 211 14.23 -4.21 -1.39
C TRP A 211 15.34 -4.95 -0.65
N THR A 212 15.35 -4.86 0.68
CA THR A 212 16.38 -5.50 1.51
C THR A 212 15.72 -6.34 2.58
N LEU A 213 15.99 -7.66 2.60
CA LEU A 213 15.56 -8.53 3.69
C LEU A 213 16.39 -8.21 4.94
N MET A 214 15.74 -7.69 5.98
CA MET A 214 16.34 -7.48 7.30
C MET A 214 16.44 -8.80 8.08
N ASN A 215 15.49 -9.67 7.86
CA ASN A 215 15.39 -11.05 8.35
C ASN A 215 14.41 -11.83 7.46
N GLU A 216 14.18 -13.09 7.73
CA GLU A 216 13.29 -13.94 6.92
C GLU A 216 11.86 -13.43 6.78
N ASN A 217 11.39 -12.56 7.70
CA ASN A 217 9.99 -12.11 7.80
C ASN A 217 9.81 -10.59 7.62
N THR A 218 10.89 -9.85 7.37
CA THR A 218 10.80 -8.39 7.28
C THR A 218 11.66 -7.88 6.13
N ILE A 219 11.04 -7.12 5.24
CA ILE A 219 11.70 -6.36 4.18
C ILE A 219 11.76 -4.89 4.60
N HIS A 220 12.92 -4.28 4.48
CA HIS A 220 13.05 -2.84 4.41
C HIS A 220 12.88 -2.42 2.94
N TYR A 221 11.86 -1.65 2.67
CA TYR A 221 11.52 -1.12 1.36
C TYR A 221 11.78 0.37 1.32
N GLU A 222 12.48 0.82 0.29
CA GLU A 222 12.73 2.23 -0.02
C GLU A 222 12.35 2.48 -1.47
N ALA A 223 11.80 3.65 -1.76
CA ALA A 223 11.57 4.14 -3.12
C ALA A 223 12.01 5.59 -3.25
N GLU A 224 12.85 5.85 -4.24
CA GLU A 224 13.21 7.19 -4.67
C GLU A 224 12.40 7.56 -5.92
N ILE A 225 11.69 8.67 -5.82
CA ILE A 225 10.80 9.18 -6.86
C ILE A 225 11.44 10.40 -7.51
N THR A 226 11.57 10.36 -8.84
CA THR A 226 12.02 11.48 -9.67
C THR A 226 10.96 11.77 -10.71
N ASP A 227 10.42 12.98 -10.69
CA ASP A 227 9.42 13.47 -11.64
C ASP A 227 9.52 15.01 -11.68
N PRO A 228 10.36 15.56 -12.56
CA PRO A 228 10.63 17.01 -12.60
C PRO A 228 9.44 17.84 -13.09
N ALA A 229 8.42 17.22 -13.70
CA ALA A 229 7.19 17.91 -14.07
C ALA A 229 6.28 18.16 -12.84
N THR A 230 6.41 17.34 -11.80
CA THR A 230 5.55 17.39 -10.62
C THR A 230 6.30 17.89 -9.39
N PHE A 231 7.57 17.52 -9.21
CA PHE A 231 8.35 17.80 -8.00
C PHE A 231 9.55 18.70 -8.27
N THR A 232 9.88 19.55 -7.30
CA THR A 232 11.03 20.48 -7.39
C THR A 232 12.38 19.78 -7.22
N ARG A 233 12.40 18.56 -6.68
CA ARG A 233 13.56 17.68 -6.50
C ARG A 233 13.12 16.23 -6.32
N PRO A 234 14.01 15.25 -6.51
CA PRO A 234 13.75 13.87 -6.09
C PRO A 234 13.45 13.79 -4.59
N TRP A 235 12.63 12.81 -4.22
CA TRP A 235 12.26 12.55 -2.84
C TRP A 235 12.15 11.04 -2.58
N LYS A 236 12.13 10.65 -1.31
CA LYS A 236 12.13 9.24 -0.89
C LYS A 236 11.02 8.92 0.05
N MET A 237 10.61 7.66 0.01
CA MET A 237 9.81 7.04 1.04
C MET A 237 10.46 5.74 1.49
N SER A 238 10.17 5.34 2.74
CA SER A 238 10.61 4.05 3.26
C SER A 238 9.59 3.46 4.22
N MET A 239 9.53 2.12 4.26
CA MET A 239 8.64 1.40 5.16
C MET A 239 9.11 -0.04 5.37
N LEU A 240 8.55 -0.70 6.39
CA LEU A 240 8.71 -2.12 6.59
C LEU A 240 7.54 -2.88 5.97
N ILE A 241 7.87 -3.99 5.32
CA ILE A 241 6.91 -4.93 4.75
C ILE A 241 7.09 -6.27 5.47
N TYR A 242 6.00 -6.88 5.87
CA TYR A 242 6.02 -8.06 6.73
C TYR A 242 5.49 -9.30 6.01
N ARG A 243 6.16 -10.42 6.22
CA ARG A 243 5.70 -11.72 5.72
C ARG A 243 4.44 -12.15 6.46
N ARG A 244 3.42 -12.56 5.74
CA ARG A 244 2.27 -13.24 6.34
C ARG A 244 2.68 -14.63 6.75
N LEU A 245 2.51 -14.93 8.04
CA LEU A 245 2.84 -16.21 8.65
C LEU A 245 1.57 -17.02 8.82
N GLY A 246 1.69 -18.35 8.71
CA GLY A 246 0.59 -19.28 8.85
C GLY A 246 0.40 -20.14 7.61
N ASP A 247 -0.18 -21.32 7.80
CA ASP A 247 -0.40 -22.29 6.71
C ASP A 247 -1.45 -21.84 5.69
N ASP A 248 -2.22 -20.81 6.04
CA ASP A 248 -3.26 -20.17 5.22
C ASP A 248 -2.77 -18.89 4.52
N ALA A 249 -1.49 -18.54 4.67
CA ALA A 249 -0.92 -17.35 4.03
C ALA A 249 -0.93 -17.51 2.49
N ARG A 250 -1.96 -16.96 1.87
CA ARG A 250 -2.17 -16.97 0.41
C ARG A 250 -2.91 -15.71 -0.02
N LEU A 251 -2.84 -15.39 -1.29
CA LEU A 251 -3.71 -14.38 -1.87
C LEU A 251 -5.14 -14.91 -1.96
N GLN A 252 -6.09 -14.04 -1.70
CA GLN A 252 -7.51 -14.31 -1.89
C GLN A 252 -7.95 -13.76 -3.26
N GLN A 253 -9.04 -14.28 -3.78
CA GLN A 253 -9.66 -13.65 -4.93
C GLN A 253 -10.31 -12.35 -4.50
N PHE A 254 -9.76 -11.24 -4.93
CA PHE A 254 -10.36 -9.92 -4.76
C PHE A 254 -10.96 -9.48 -6.11
N LYS A 255 -12.16 -8.98 -6.07
CA LYS A 255 -12.80 -8.34 -7.21
C LYS A 255 -13.24 -6.95 -6.79
N CYS A 256 -12.64 -5.96 -7.38
CA CYS A 256 -13.00 -4.58 -7.16
C CYS A 256 -14.42 -4.31 -7.69
N VAL A 257 -15.13 -3.41 -7.03
CA VAL A 257 -16.42 -2.87 -7.48
C VAL A 257 -16.26 -1.36 -7.56
N GLU A 258 -16.35 -0.82 -8.75
CA GLU A 258 -16.22 0.61 -8.99
C GLU A 258 -17.18 1.42 -8.11
N PHE A 259 -16.67 2.48 -7.50
CA PHE A 259 -17.45 3.39 -6.65
C PHE A 259 -18.25 2.68 -5.54
N VAL A 260 -17.73 1.57 -4.99
CA VAL A 260 -18.45 0.75 -4.00
C VAL A 260 -18.92 1.55 -2.77
N GLU A 261 -18.13 2.51 -2.31
CA GLU A 261 -18.49 3.35 -1.17
C GLU A 261 -19.70 4.23 -1.51
N GLU A 262 -19.75 4.78 -2.72
CA GLU A 262 -20.90 5.54 -3.22
C GLU A 262 -22.12 4.69 -3.45
N LEU A 263 -21.94 3.51 -4.05
CA LEU A 263 -23.06 2.56 -4.27
C LEU A 263 -23.70 2.10 -2.96
N MET A 264 -22.90 1.89 -1.91
CA MET A 264 -23.41 1.41 -0.62
C MET A 264 -23.90 2.51 0.29
N TYR A 265 -23.31 3.69 0.26
CA TYR A 265 -23.51 4.72 1.27
C TYR A 265 -23.82 6.11 0.70
N GLY A 266 -23.86 6.28 -0.62
CA GLY A 266 -24.06 7.57 -1.27
C GLY A 266 -25.33 8.29 -0.81
N ASP A 267 -26.45 7.56 -0.71
CA ASP A 267 -27.72 8.10 -0.22
C ASP A 267 -27.68 8.50 1.27
N LEU A 268 -26.67 8.02 2.00
CA LEU A 268 -26.51 8.31 3.42
C LEU A 268 -25.48 9.39 3.70
N ARG A 269 -24.85 9.96 2.66
CA ARG A 269 -23.88 11.05 2.82
C ARG A 269 -24.48 12.24 3.53
N LYS A 270 -23.71 12.89 4.36
CA LYS A 270 -24.06 14.15 5.00
C LYS A 270 -24.18 15.27 3.96
N GLU A 271 -23.24 15.29 3.02
CA GLU A 271 -23.24 16.17 1.86
C GLU A 271 -23.22 15.32 0.59
N PRO A 272 -24.27 15.38 -0.25
CA PRO A 272 -24.31 14.65 -1.52
C PRO A 272 -23.20 15.11 -2.47
N LEU A 273 -22.71 14.23 -3.33
CA LEU A 273 -21.89 14.62 -4.49
C LEU A 273 -22.68 15.59 -5.37
N LYS A 274 -22.03 16.65 -5.80
CA LYS A 274 -22.64 17.68 -6.69
C LYS A 274 -22.56 17.24 -8.15
#